data_e4cd3a08a8efa7b4c0dc12e0a16ef53c
#
_entry.id   e4cd3a08a8efa7b4c0dc12e0a16ef53c
#
_cell.length_a   1.000
_cell.length_b   1.000
_cell.length_c   1.000
_cell.angle_alpha   90.00
_cell.angle_beta   90.00
_cell.angle_gamma   90.00
#
_symmetry.space_group_name_H-M   'P 1'
#
loop_
_entity.id
_entity.type
_entity.pdbx_description
1 polymer ?
#
loop_
_entity_poly.entity_id
_entity_poly.type
_entity_poly.pdbx_seq_one_letter_code
_entity_poly.pdbx_strand_id
1 'polypeptide(L)'
;MSTYCPKGHESSESDYCSECGAKIGSPSAAIAPTIPEIAAQLCPDCSALHELHSGKFCEICGYNFVTKAHGELPIIQSVVPEVVTPLETTTTKQEPATREWEAVVTIDPSLRHPDSPEPPADATPITIRLGKSTHLIGRTSQVRAVYPDIALDLDDAVSHRHALLDRQLDDTLTLRDIGSSNGTQLNGVELKPMVDMPLNNGDVITIGHWTKIIIQTITQ
;
A
#
# COMPACT_ATOMS: atom_id res chain seq x y z
N MET A 1 1.37 -55.31 -16.51
CA MET A 1 2.20 -55.12 -15.31
C MET A 1 1.64 -53.93 -14.61
N SER A 2 1.15 -54.10 -13.40
CA SER A 2 0.60 -52.97 -12.61
C SER A 2 1.75 -52.24 -11.91
N THR A 3 1.66 -50.92 -11.90
CA THR A 3 2.62 -50.01 -11.23
C THR A 3 1.92 -49.29 -10.07
N TYR A 4 2.68 -48.97 -9.01
CA TYR A 4 2.15 -48.25 -7.85
C TYR A 4 2.55 -46.76 -7.90
N CYS A 5 1.60 -45.87 -7.66
CA CYS A 5 1.89 -44.46 -7.55
C CYS A 5 2.50 -44.08 -6.19
N PRO A 6 3.10 -42.89 -6.03
CA PRO A 6 3.68 -42.44 -4.73
C PRO A 6 2.68 -42.38 -3.57
N LYS A 7 1.37 -42.41 -3.84
CA LYS A 7 0.30 -42.47 -2.84
C LYS A 7 -0.19 -43.90 -2.55
N GLY A 8 0.44 -44.94 -3.17
CA GLY A 8 0.14 -46.33 -2.92
C GLY A 8 -1.04 -46.90 -3.72
N HIS A 9 -1.59 -46.22 -4.69
CA HIS A 9 -2.65 -46.73 -5.57
C HIS A 9 -2.04 -47.59 -6.69
N GLU A 10 -2.68 -48.70 -7.00
CA GLU A 10 -2.34 -49.50 -8.15
C GLU A 10 -2.87 -48.90 -9.45
N SER A 11 -2.05 -48.78 -10.47
CA SER A 11 -2.41 -48.16 -11.73
C SER A 11 -2.01 -49.05 -12.92
N SER A 12 -2.87 -49.12 -13.91
CA SER A 12 -2.60 -49.76 -15.22
C SER A 12 -1.75 -48.92 -16.14
N GLU A 13 -1.67 -47.59 -15.84
CA GLU A 13 -0.88 -46.63 -16.62
C GLU A 13 0.52 -46.47 -16.02
N SER A 14 1.52 -46.28 -16.87
CA SER A 14 2.93 -46.17 -16.45
C SER A 14 3.33 -44.72 -16.10
N ASP A 15 2.60 -43.74 -16.60
CA ASP A 15 2.99 -42.33 -16.53
C ASP A 15 2.23 -41.56 -15.45
N TYR A 16 0.94 -41.85 -15.29
CA TYR A 16 0.08 -41.22 -14.29
C TYR A 16 -0.87 -42.21 -13.64
N CYS A 17 -1.15 -42.04 -12.38
CA CYS A 17 -2.10 -42.87 -11.64
C CYS A 17 -3.54 -42.62 -12.11
N SER A 18 -4.22 -43.69 -12.55
CA SER A 18 -5.62 -43.63 -12.98
C SER A 18 -6.62 -43.25 -11.89
N GLU A 19 -6.23 -43.47 -10.62
CA GLU A 19 -7.06 -43.18 -9.44
C GLU A 19 -6.90 -41.76 -8.92
N CYS A 20 -5.69 -41.19 -8.95
CA CYS A 20 -5.39 -39.91 -8.30
C CYS A 20 -4.61 -38.91 -9.15
N GLY A 21 -4.30 -39.23 -10.42
CA GLY A 21 -3.58 -38.36 -11.35
C GLY A 21 -2.09 -38.11 -10.98
N ALA A 22 -1.57 -38.77 -9.96
CA ALA A 22 -0.17 -38.61 -9.59
C ALA A 22 0.76 -39.22 -10.62
N LYS A 23 1.88 -38.55 -10.96
CA LYS A 23 2.86 -39.05 -11.93
C LYS A 23 3.60 -40.30 -11.35
N ILE A 24 3.65 -41.35 -12.13
CA ILE A 24 4.35 -42.62 -11.83
C ILE A 24 5.64 -42.62 -12.67
N GLY A 25 6.77 -43.03 -12.10
CA GLY A 25 7.97 -43.27 -12.89
C GLY A 25 8.98 -42.16 -13.04
N SER A 26 9.06 -41.23 -12.11
CA SER A 26 10.31 -40.47 -11.90
C SER A 26 11.01 -41.00 -10.66
N PRO A 27 12.32 -41.33 -10.70
CA PRO A 27 13.06 -41.59 -9.47
C PRO A 27 12.99 -40.28 -8.66
N SER A 28 12.28 -40.35 -7.54
CA SER A 28 12.30 -39.28 -6.53
C SER A 28 13.72 -39.29 -5.94
N ALA A 29 14.64 -38.56 -6.59
CA ALA A 29 15.70 -37.96 -5.84
C ALA A 29 15.00 -37.06 -4.84
N ALA A 30 15.03 -37.40 -3.58
CA ALA A 30 14.69 -36.52 -2.48
C ALA A 30 15.70 -35.38 -2.50
N ILE A 31 15.44 -34.41 -3.39
CA ILE A 31 15.92 -33.06 -3.22
C ILE A 31 14.98 -32.51 -2.16
N ALA A 32 15.43 -32.56 -0.90
CA ALA A 32 14.95 -31.59 0.07
C ALA A 32 14.95 -30.26 -0.66
N PRO A 33 13.83 -29.48 -0.69
CA PRO A 33 13.91 -28.12 -1.19
C PRO A 33 14.91 -27.43 -0.27
N THR A 34 16.13 -27.27 -0.75
CA THR A 34 16.98 -26.19 -0.30
C THR A 34 16.21 -24.96 -0.76
N ILE A 35 15.32 -24.48 0.09
CA ILE A 35 14.81 -23.13 0.00
C ILE A 35 16.10 -22.32 0.03
N PRO A 36 16.49 -21.61 -1.05
CA PRO A 36 17.54 -20.62 -0.91
C PRO A 36 17.04 -19.75 0.23
N GLU A 37 17.84 -19.61 1.27
CA GLU A 37 17.59 -18.66 2.33
C GLU A 37 17.56 -17.30 1.63
N ILE A 38 16.36 -16.93 1.15
CA ILE A 38 16.11 -15.64 0.52
C ILE A 38 16.24 -14.69 1.70
N ALA A 39 17.44 -14.13 1.82
CA ALA A 39 17.69 -13.10 2.80
C ALA A 39 16.76 -11.94 2.45
N ALA A 40 15.61 -11.91 3.11
CA ALA A 40 14.60 -10.90 2.96
C ALA A 40 14.59 -10.03 4.22
N GLN A 41 14.42 -8.73 4.05
CA GLN A 41 14.27 -7.78 5.13
C GLN A 41 12.93 -7.06 5.03
N LEU A 42 12.37 -6.68 6.17
CA LEU A 42 11.18 -5.84 6.18
C LEU A 42 11.57 -4.40 5.85
N CYS A 43 10.84 -3.76 4.98
CA CYS A 43 10.99 -2.33 4.75
C CYS A 43 10.62 -1.58 6.05
N PRO A 44 11.51 -0.74 6.60
CA PRO A 44 11.23 -0.03 7.84
C PRO A 44 10.11 0.99 7.71
N ASP A 45 9.77 1.35 6.50
CA ASP A 45 8.80 2.38 6.20
C ASP A 45 7.39 1.80 5.96
N CYS A 46 7.25 0.83 5.06
CA CYS A 46 5.93 0.25 4.73
C CYS A 46 5.75 -1.20 5.22
N SER A 47 6.74 -1.76 5.95
CA SER A 47 6.73 -3.15 6.45
C SER A 47 6.58 -4.23 5.36
N ALA A 48 6.79 -3.88 4.09
CA ALA A 48 6.82 -4.84 3.00
C ALA A 48 8.07 -5.73 3.09
N LEU A 49 7.92 -6.99 2.74
CA LEU A 49 9.05 -7.89 2.58
C LEU A 49 9.84 -7.46 1.33
N HIS A 50 11.12 -7.19 1.50
CA HIS A 50 12.05 -6.83 0.43
C HIS A 50 13.13 -7.91 0.32
N GLU A 51 13.28 -8.49 -0.87
CA GLU A 51 14.35 -9.43 -1.16
C GLU A 51 15.67 -8.67 -1.36
N LEU A 52 16.73 -9.05 -0.66
CA LEU A 52 18.05 -8.37 -0.74
C LEU A 52 18.64 -8.31 -2.15
N HIS A 53 18.10 -9.10 -3.07
CA HIS A 53 18.55 -9.15 -4.48
C HIS A 53 17.67 -8.32 -5.43
N SER A 54 16.52 -7.81 -4.98
CA SER A 54 15.60 -7.04 -5.84
C SER A 54 15.98 -5.56 -6.01
N GLY A 55 17.09 -5.13 -5.39
CA GLY A 55 17.60 -3.77 -5.59
C GLY A 55 17.79 -2.97 -4.31
N LYS A 56 18.05 -1.67 -4.47
CA LYS A 56 18.31 -0.74 -3.36
C LYS A 56 17.05 -0.06 -2.83
N PHE A 57 15.93 -0.24 -3.50
CA PHE A 57 14.67 0.43 -3.20
C PHE A 57 13.59 -0.57 -2.86
N CYS A 58 12.73 -0.23 -1.92
CA CYS A 58 11.51 -0.97 -1.67
C CYS A 58 10.58 -0.84 -2.89
N GLU A 59 10.19 -1.97 -3.48
CA GLU A 59 9.31 -2.00 -4.66
C GLU A 59 7.90 -1.48 -4.35
N ILE A 60 7.54 -1.37 -3.08
CA ILE A 60 6.22 -0.98 -2.63
C ILE A 60 6.13 0.52 -2.33
N CYS A 61 7.11 1.11 -1.62
CA CYS A 61 7.04 2.50 -1.18
C CYS A 61 8.20 3.37 -1.70
N GLY A 62 9.18 2.79 -2.41
CA GLY A 62 10.33 3.53 -2.90
C GLY A 62 11.40 3.85 -1.84
N TYR A 63 11.25 3.35 -0.61
CA TYR A 63 12.27 3.53 0.44
C TYR A 63 13.62 3.01 -0.01
N ASN A 64 14.66 3.82 0.11
CA ASN A 64 16.03 3.45 -0.24
C ASN A 64 16.74 2.84 0.97
N PHE A 65 17.05 1.55 0.91
CA PHE A 65 17.71 0.80 1.98
C PHE A 65 19.16 1.22 2.23
N VAL A 66 19.79 1.89 1.27
CA VAL A 66 21.17 2.36 1.38
C VAL A 66 21.23 3.71 2.08
N THR A 67 20.41 4.67 1.65
CA THR A 67 20.37 6.01 2.23
C THR A 67 19.48 6.10 3.45
N LYS A 68 18.64 5.07 3.69
CA LYS A 68 17.63 5.02 4.75
C LYS A 68 16.63 6.18 4.69
N ALA A 69 16.32 6.62 3.48
CA ALA A 69 15.39 7.71 3.20
C ALA A 69 14.56 7.36 1.96
N HIS A 70 13.45 8.06 1.77
CA HIS A 70 12.77 8.05 0.47
C HIS A 70 13.68 8.68 -0.59
N GLY A 71 13.64 8.15 -1.81
CA GLY A 71 14.49 8.64 -2.90
C GLY A 71 14.27 10.13 -3.12
N GLU A 72 15.33 10.91 -2.94
CA GLU A 72 15.32 12.31 -3.34
C GLU A 72 15.16 12.36 -4.86
N LEU A 73 14.07 12.99 -5.33
CA LEU A 73 13.97 13.40 -6.70
C LEU A 73 15.09 14.41 -6.98
N PRO A 74 15.79 14.35 -8.12
CA PRO A 74 16.80 15.33 -8.44
C PRO A 74 16.16 16.71 -8.46
N ILE A 75 16.57 17.55 -7.53
CA ILE A 75 16.18 18.98 -7.51
C ILE A 75 16.77 19.59 -8.76
N ILE A 76 15.92 19.88 -9.74
CA ILE A 76 16.30 20.78 -10.84
C ILE A 76 16.51 22.14 -10.19
N GLN A 77 17.77 22.50 -9.98
CA GLN A 77 18.15 23.83 -9.51
C GLN A 77 17.72 24.85 -10.56
N SER A 78 16.53 25.44 -10.36
CA SER A 78 16.18 26.66 -11.06
C SER A 78 17.06 27.77 -10.52
N VAL A 79 18.02 28.18 -11.34
CA VAL A 79 18.84 29.35 -11.11
C VAL A 79 17.95 30.57 -11.11
N VAL A 80 17.70 31.16 -9.95
CA VAL A 80 17.07 32.49 -9.83
C VAL A 80 18.19 33.48 -9.55
N PRO A 81 18.31 34.58 -10.30
CA PRO A 81 19.36 35.59 -10.03
C PRO A 81 19.03 36.36 -8.75
N GLU A 82 20.07 36.48 -7.95
CA GLU A 82 20.19 37.23 -6.71
C GLU A 82 19.86 38.73 -6.91
N VAL A 83 18.85 39.23 -6.20
CA VAL A 83 18.69 40.66 -5.94
C VAL A 83 18.62 40.86 -4.44
N VAL A 84 19.72 41.34 -3.89
CA VAL A 84 19.86 41.76 -2.50
C VAL A 84 19.15 43.10 -2.27
N THR A 85 18.24 43.15 -1.30
CA THR A 85 17.99 44.36 -0.51
C THR A 85 17.57 43.95 0.92
N PRO A 86 18.20 44.47 1.98
CA PRO A 86 17.86 44.13 3.36
C PRO A 86 16.69 45.00 3.84
N LEU A 87 15.64 44.37 4.29
CA LEU A 87 14.63 45.04 5.11
C LEU A 87 14.43 44.22 6.39
N GLU A 88 14.87 44.80 7.50
CA GLU A 88 14.61 44.27 8.83
C GLU A 88 13.12 44.14 9.07
N THR A 89 12.64 42.92 9.21
CA THR A 89 11.30 42.68 9.75
C THR A 89 11.43 41.72 10.94
N THR A 90 11.06 42.22 12.08
CA THR A 90 10.95 41.56 13.36
C THR A 90 10.22 40.23 13.23
N THR A 91 10.96 39.12 13.17
CA THR A 91 10.37 37.79 13.14
C THR A 91 9.92 37.41 14.55
N THR A 92 8.66 37.62 14.84
CA THR A 92 7.97 36.91 15.91
C THR A 92 8.09 35.43 15.61
N LYS A 93 8.88 34.73 16.39
CA LYS A 93 9.03 33.28 16.35
C LYS A 93 7.69 32.65 16.78
N GLN A 94 6.77 32.52 15.81
CA GLN A 94 5.65 31.61 15.97
C GLN A 94 6.22 30.20 15.90
N GLU A 95 6.15 29.47 17.01
CA GLU A 95 6.29 28.01 16.96
C GLU A 95 5.31 27.49 15.92
N PRO A 96 5.75 26.62 14.99
CA PRO A 96 4.82 26.04 14.04
C PRO A 96 3.77 25.26 14.83
N ALA A 97 2.54 25.73 14.81
CA ALA A 97 1.42 24.97 15.36
C ALA A 97 1.40 23.63 14.60
N THR A 98 1.74 22.56 15.32
CA THR A 98 1.79 21.21 14.76
C THR A 98 0.40 20.90 14.22
N ARG A 99 0.28 20.82 12.91
CA ARG A 99 -1.00 20.55 12.26
C ARG A 99 -1.33 19.07 12.45
N GLU A 100 -2.34 18.79 13.26
CA GLU A 100 -2.82 17.42 13.42
C GLU A 100 -3.80 17.07 12.30
N TRP A 101 -3.67 15.88 11.74
CA TRP A 101 -4.50 15.38 10.66
C TRP A 101 -5.33 14.18 11.09
N GLU A 102 -6.53 14.07 10.55
CA GLU A 102 -7.37 12.89 10.69
C GLU A 102 -8.01 12.50 9.35
N ALA A 103 -8.30 11.22 9.22
CA ALA A 103 -9.03 10.63 8.11
C ALA A 103 -10.40 10.15 8.62
N VAL A 104 -11.47 10.65 8.01
CA VAL A 104 -12.83 10.19 8.28
C VAL A 104 -13.28 9.26 7.17
N VAL A 105 -13.39 7.97 7.49
CA VAL A 105 -13.80 6.92 6.55
C VAL A 105 -15.31 6.75 6.62
N THR A 106 -15.96 6.83 5.48
CA THR A 106 -17.41 6.64 5.31
C THR A 106 -17.70 5.73 4.13
N ILE A 107 -18.87 5.11 4.12
CA ILE A 107 -19.43 4.43 2.97
C ILE A 107 -20.38 5.39 2.26
N ASP A 108 -20.15 5.59 0.95
CA ASP A 108 -21.02 6.38 0.10
C ASP A 108 -21.63 5.47 -0.99
N PRO A 109 -22.88 5.01 -0.82
CA PRO A 109 -23.55 4.12 -1.77
C PRO A 109 -23.68 4.70 -3.18
N SER A 110 -23.61 6.03 -3.32
CA SER A 110 -23.73 6.69 -4.64
C SER A 110 -22.52 6.47 -5.55
N LEU A 111 -21.38 6.07 -4.98
CA LEU A 111 -20.16 5.76 -5.73
C LEU A 111 -20.23 4.37 -6.37
N ARG A 112 -21.15 3.53 -5.93
CA ARG A 112 -21.28 2.14 -6.36
C ARG A 112 -21.66 2.01 -7.83
N HIS A 113 -20.90 1.19 -8.56
CA HIS A 113 -21.34 0.74 -9.89
C HIS A 113 -22.54 -0.21 -9.75
N PRO A 114 -23.55 -0.17 -10.66
CA PRO A 114 -24.76 -1.01 -10.58
C PRO A 114 -24.51 -2.50 -10.42
N ASP A 115 -23.41 -3.01 -11.04
CA ASP A 115 -23.05 -4.42 -11.00
C ASP A 115 -22.21 -4.83 -9.76
N SER A 116 -21.84 -3.85 -8.92
CA SER A 116 -21.07 -4.13 -7.69
C SER A 116 -22.00 -4.64 -6.57
N PRO A 117 -21.46 -5.37 -5.57
CA PRO A 117 -22.19 -5.78 -4.38
C PRO A 117 -22.85 -4.59 -3.67
N GLU A 118 -23.86 -4.85 -2.84
CA GLU A 118 -24.46 -3.81 -2.01
C GLU A 118 -23.57 -3.47 -0.81
N PRO A 119 -23.41 -2.17 -0.48
CA PRO A 119 -22.64 -1.77 0.69
C PRO A 119 -23.37 -2.20 1.97
N PRO A 120 -22.63 -2.43 3.09
CA PRO A 120 -23.25 -2.72 4.39
C PRO A 120 -24.13 -1.55 4.83
N ALA A 121 -25.38 -1.86 5.20
CA ALA A 121 -26.39 -0.85 5.57
C ALA A 121 -26.08 -0.12 6.89
N ASP A 122 -25.34 -0.78 7.81
CA ASP A 122 -25.09 -0.29 9.17
C ASP A 122 -23.67 0.22 9.39
N ALA A 123 -22.94 0.57 8.32
CA ALA A 123 -21.59 1.06 8.45
C ALA A 123 -21.57 2.48 9.06
N THR A 124 -20.95 2.60 10.22
CA THR A 124 -20.73 3.89 10.89
C THR A 124 -19.42 4.53 10.43
N PRO A 125 -19.35 5.87 10.34
CA PRO A 125 -18.10 6.57 10.06
C PRO A 125 -17.01 6.22 11.07
N ILE A 126 -15.79 6.04 10.59
CA ILE A 126 -14.61 5.76 11.42
C ILE A 126 -13.64 6.95 11.28
N THR A 127 -13.25 7.54 12.40
CA THR A 127 -12.24 8.61 12.42
C THR A 127 -10.91 8.07 12.91
N ILE A 128 -9.86 8.28 12.14
CA ILE A 128 -8.51 7.79 12.39
C ILE A 128 -7.55 8.98 12.43
N ARG A 129 -6.83 9.15 13.55
CA ARG A 129 -5.79 10.17 13.66
C ARG A 129 -4.54 9.76 12.89
N LEU A 130 -3.99 10.68 12.10
CA LEU A 130 -2.81 10.47 11.28
C LEU A 130 -1.55 10.92 12.06
N GLY A 131 -1.18 10.16 13.08
CA GLY A 131 -0.06 10.48 13.98
C GLY A 131 1.30 9.94 13.56
N LYS A 132 1.35 9.07 12.54
CA LYS A 132 2.60 8.49 12.01
C LYS A 132 3.10 9.32 10.83
N SER A 133 4.38 9.11 10.45
CA SER A 133 4.93 9.66 9.21
C SER A 133 4.27 9.07 7.97
N THR A 134 3.95 7.77 8.01
CA THR A 134 3.30 7.05 6.91
C THR A 134 2.15 6.22 7.42
N HIS A 135 1.03 6.23 6.71
CA HIS A 135 -0.13 5.37 6.96
C HIS A 135 -0.48 4.57 5.71
N LEU A 136 -0.58 3.26 5.86
CA LEU A 136 -1.04 2.38 4.80
C LEU A 136 -2.57 2.34 4.79
N ILE A 137 -3.15 2.57 3.62
CA ILE A 137 -4.58 2.36 3.33
C ILE A 137 -4.74 1.04 2.59
N GLY A 138 -5.68 0.20 3.02
CA GLY A 138 -5.93 -1.06 2.33
C GLY A 138 -6.80 -2.04 3.12
N ARG A 139 -6.80 -3.30 2.70
CA ARG A 139 -7.51 -4.38 3.40
C ARG A 139 -6.55 -5.27 4.18
N THR A 140 -7.00 -5.75 5.31
CA THR A 140 -6.25 -6.72 6.12
C THR A 140 -6.07 -8.04 5.38
N SER A 141 -4.87 -8.62 5.48
CA SER A 141 -4.58 -9.96 4.98
C SER A 141 -3.68 -10.72 5.93
N GLN A 142 -4.24 -11.67 6.67
CA GLN A 142 -3.46 -12.52 7.57
C GLN A 142 -2.47 -13.40 6.80
N VAL A 143 -2.87 -13.92 5.64
CA VAL A 143 -2.04 -14.79 4.80
C VAL A 143 -0.81 -14.06 4.27
N ARG A 144 -0.95 -12.77 3.95
CA ARG A 144 0.13 -11.91 3.43
C ARG A 144 0.78 -11.05 4.51
N ALA A 145 0.36 -11.20 5.77
CA ALA A 145 0.80 -10.38 6.91
C ALA A 145 0.69 -8.86 6.62
N VAL A 146 -0.41 -8.44 5.99
CA VAL A 146 -0.69 -7.02 5.71
C VAL A 146 -1.71 -6.51 6.72
N TYR A 147 -1.34 -5.46 7.45
CA TYR A 147 -2.18 -4.83 8.49
C TYR A 147 -2.18 -3.32 8.25
N PRO A 148 -3.09 -2.80 7.41
CA PRO A 148 -3.15 -1.37 7.12
C PRO A 148 -3.51 -0.54 8.36
N ASP A 149 -3.00 0.69 8.43
CA ASP A 149 -3.37 1.66 9.47
C ASP A 149 -4.80 2.15 9.28
N ILE A 150 -5.23 2.27 8.02
CA ILE A 150 -6.59 2.56 7.62
C ILE A 150 -7.13 1.29 6.95
N ALA A 151 -7.69 0.39 7.78
CA ALA A 151 -8.23 -0.88 7.33
C ALA A 151 -9.64 -0.71 6.76
N LEU A 152 -9.84 -1.12 5.50
CA LEU A 152 -11.07 -0.95 4.73
C LEU A 152 -11.65 -2.31 4.35
N ASP A 153 -11.79 -3.18 5.33
CA ASP A 153 -12.14 -4.60 5.13
C ASP A 153 -13.58 -4.81 4.63
N LEU A 154 -14.44 -3.79 4.73
CA LEU A 154 -15.82 -3.83 4.26
C LEU A 154 -15.96 -3.65 2.75
N ASP A 155 -14.92 -3.20 2.04
CA ASP A 155 -14.95 -2.94 0.60
C ASP A 155 -13.96 -3.86 -0.11
N ASP A 156 -14.46 -4.90 -0.75
CA ASP A 156 -13.65 -5.95 -1.37
C ASP A 156 -12.93 -5.49 -2.65
N ALA A 157 -13.31 -4.36 -3.24
CA ALA A 157 -12.61 -3.74 -4.35
C ALA A 157 -11.36 -2.96 -3.92
N VAL A 158 -11.15 -2.75 -2.62
CA VAL A 158 -9.93 -2.13 -2.09
C VAL A 158 -8.80 -3.17 -2.08
N SER A 159 -7.65 -2.85 -2.63
CA SER A 159 -6.46 -3.71 -2.59
C SER A 159 -5.93 -3.87 -1.16
N HIS A 160 -5.24 -4.98 -0.83
CA HIS A 160 -4.62 -5.15 0.50
C HIS A 160 -3.60 -4.04 0.81
N ARG A 161 -2.90 -3.58 -0.22
CA ARG A 161 -2.04 -2.40 -0.22
C ARG A 161 -2.56 -1.51 -1.32
N HIS A 162 -3.30 -0.46 -0.94
CA HIS A 162 -3.99 0.37 -1.90
C HIS A 162 -3.27 1.70 -2.12
N ALA A 163 -3.05 2.43 -1.04
CA ALA A 163 -2.44 3.74 -1.09
C ALA A 163 -1.65 4.04 0.20
N LEU A 164 -0.77 5.02 0.13
CA LEU A 164 -0.04 5.58 1.27
C LEU A 164 -0.45 7.03 1.50
N LEU A 165 -0.57 7.40 2.77
CA LEU A 165 -0.60 8.78 3.22
C LEU A 165 0.74 9.07 3.90
N ASP A 166 1.51 10.00 3.35
CA ASP A 166 2.83 10.38 3.85
C ASP A 166 2.79 11.81 4.39
N ARG A 167 3.19 11.96 5.67
CA ARG A 167 3.33 13.26 6.31
C ARG A 167 4.74 13.79 6.08
N GLN A 168 4.84 14.96 5.48
CA GLN A 168 6.09 15.62 5.18
C GLN A 168 6.65 16.35 6.41
N LEU A 169 7.93 16.76 6.36
CA LEU A 169 8.59 17.47 7.45
C LEU A 169 7.97 18.85 7.77
N ASP A 170 7.26 19.44 6.81
CA ASP A 170 6.53 20.71 6.93
C ASP A 170 5.08 20.53 7.38
N ASP A 171 4.74 19.32 7.89
CA ASP A 171 3.39 18.93 8.28
C ASP A 171 2.35 18.91 7.15
N THR A 172 2.75 19.00 5.88
CA THR A 172 1.87 18.70 4.75
C THR A 172 1.66 17.20 4.60
N LEU A 173 0.54 16.82 4.00
CA LEU A 173 0.18 15.43 3.76
C LEU A 173 0.15 15.16 2.26
N THR A 174 0.66 14.01 1.84
CA THR A 174 0.57 13.55 0.45
C THR A 174 -0.11 12.19 0.37
N LEU A 175 -0.79 11.94 -0.75
CA LEU A 175 -1.43 10.67 -1.09
C LEU A 175 -0.71 10.06 -2.28
N ARG A 176 -0.41 8.75 -2.20
CA ARG A 176 0.15 7.98 -3.31
C ARG A 176 -0.62 6.67 -3.48
N ASP A 177 -1.20 6.46 -4.65
CA ASP A 177 -1.66 5.14 -5.06
C ASP A 177 -0.42 4.26 -5.32
N ILE A 178 -0.34 3.08 -4.69
CA ILE A 178 0.82 2.18 -4.80
C ILE A 178 0.58 1.00 -5.73
N GLY A 179 -0.20 1.22 -6.78
CA GLY A 179 -0.54 0.21 -7.78
C GLY A 179 -1.80 -0.58 -7.40
N SER A 180 -2.81 0.11 -6.93
CA SER A 180 -4.10 -0.51 -6.61
C SER A 180 -4.77 -1.10 -7.86
N SER A 181 -5.62 -2.12 -7.68
CA SER A 181 -6.28 -2.80 -8.79
C SER A 181 -7.37 -1.96 -9.46
N ASN A 182 -8.06 -1.13 -8.68
CA ASN A 182 -9.23 -0.35 -9.13
C ASN A 182 -8.97 1.16 -9.13
N GLY A 183 -7.75 1.59 -8.82
CA GLY A 183 -7.38 3.00 -8.80
C GLY A 183 -7.84 3.75 -7.55
N THR A 184 -7.32 4.95 -7.41
CA THR A 184 -7.64 5.92 -6.35
C THR A 184 -8.05 7.22 -7.00
N GLN A 185 -9.11 7.86 -6.51
CA GLN A 185 -9.49 9.20 -6.95
C GLN A 185 -9.31 10.20 -5.82
N LEU A 186 -8.87 11.40 -6.17
CA LEU A 186 -8.81 12.55 -5.29
C LEU A 186 -9.74 13.64 -5.83
N ASN A 187 -10.74 14.01 -5.05
CA ASN A 187 -11.78 15.00 -5.45
C ASN A 187 -12.45 14.67 -6.80
N GLY A 188 -12.65 13.35 -7.06
CA GLY A 188 -13.25 12.85 -8.30
C GLY A 188 -12.30 12.76 -9.50
N VAL A 189 -11.01 13.04 -9.32
CA VAL A 189 -9.98 12.91 -10.36
C VAL A 189 -9.13 11.68 -10.07
N GLU A 190 -9.02 10.76 -11.03
CA GLU A 190 -8.21 9.56 -10.91
C GLU A 190 -6.72 9.90 -10.79
N LEU A 191 -6.06 9.28 -9.82
CA LEU A 191 -4.63 9.47 -9.58
C LEU A 191 -3.79 8.57 -10.49
N LYS A 192 -2.66 9.11 -10.91
CA LYS A 192 -1.64 8.30 -11.55
C LYS A 192 -0.90 7.49 -10.48
N PRO A 193 -0.83 6.15 -10.61
CA PRO A 193 -0.10 5.32 -9.65
C PRO A 193 1.36 5.75 -9.48
N MET A 194 1.87 5.59 -8.26
CA MET A 194 3.25 5.90 -7.86
C MET A 194 3.64 7.39 -7.96
N VAL A 195 2.65 8.29 -7.97
CA VAL A 195 2.87 9.76 -7.97
C VAL A 195 2.30 10.35 -6.69
N ASP A 196 3.09 11.17 -6.01
CA ASP A 196 2.65 11.88 -4.81
C ASP A 196 1.74 13.05 -5.17
N MET A 197 0.57 13.08 -4.54
CA MET A 197 -0.39 14.15 -4.67
C MET A 197 -0.56 14.87 -3.34
N PRO A 198 -0.31 16.17 -3.26
CA PRO A 198 -0.49 16.94 -2.03
C PRO A 198 -1.97 16.96 -1.63
N LEU A 199 -2.23 16.85 -0.33
CA LEU A 199 -3.57 16.90 0.24
C LEU A 199 -3.79 18.18 1.02
N ASN A 200 -5.01 18.68 0.93
CA ASN A 200 -5.50 19.83 1.68
C ASN A 200 -6.60 19.40 2.65
N ASN A 201 -6.87 20.24 3.63
CA ASN A 201 -8.01 20.08 4.50
C ASN A 201 -9.33 20.07 3.72
N GLY A 202 -10.14 19.03 3.93
CA GLY A 202 -11.40 18.84 3.23
C GLY A 202 -11.31 18.01 1.94
N ASP A 203 -10.11 17.60 1.52
CA ASP A 203 -9.95 16.73 0.35
C ASP A 203 -10.64 15.39 0.55
N VAL A 204 -11.22 14.88 -0.53
CA VAL A 204 -12.00 13.65 -0.56
C VAL A 204 -11.30 12.62 -1.42
N ILE A 205 -10.94 11.49 -0.80
CA ILE A 205 -10.36 10.33 -1.48
C ILE A 205 -11.49 9.31 -1.66
N THR A 206 -11.64 8.77 -2.88
CA THR A 206 -12.56 7.67 -3.17
C THR A 206 -11.80 6.47 -3.70
N ILE A 207 -12.09 5.30 -3.15
CA ILE A 207 -11.43 4.03 -3.48
C ILE A 207 -12.43 2.87 -3.39
N GLY A 208 -12.16 1.81 -4.14
CA GLY A 208 -13.03 0.64 -4.15
C GLY A 208 -14.39 0.90 -4.76
N HIS A 209 -15.42 0.25 -4.22
CA HIS A 209 -16.78 0.36 -4.71
C HIS A 209 -17.56 1.54 -4.13
N TRP A 210 -17.32 1.88 -2.86
CA TRP A 210 -18.11 2.88 -2.12
C TRP A 210 -17.35 3.57 -0.99
N THR A 211 -16.06 3.29 -0.83
CA THR A 211 -15.29 3.88 0.26
C THR A 211 -14.89 5.30 -0.04
N LYS A 212 -15.23 6.19 0.88
CA LYS A 212 -14.92 7.62 0.85
C LYS A 212 -14.16 7.99 2.11
N ILE A 213 -13.02 8.66 1.94
CA ILE A 213 -12.16 9.13 3.02
C ILE A 213 -12.05 10.65 2.90
N ILE A 214 -12.41 11.37 3.96
CA ILE A 214 -12.27 12.82 4.04
C ILE A 214 -11.06 13.12 4.91
N ILE A 215 -10.13 13.92 4.39
CA ILE A 215 -8.93 14.36 5.12
C ILE A 215 -9.24 15.68 5.80
N GLN A 216 -9.01 15.75 7.11
CA GLN A 216 -9.32 16.93 7.91
C GLN A 216 -8.15 17.32 8.80
N THR A 217 -8.00 18.63 9.06
CA THR A 217 -7.09 19.13 10.09
C THR A 217 -7.86 19.33 11.39
N ILE A 218 -7.27 18.87 12.48
CA ILE A 218 -7.80 19.10 13.83
C ILE A 218 -7.27 20.46 14.29
N THR A 219 -8.17 21.40 14.51
CA THR A 219 -7.83 22.67 15.18
C THR A 219 -8.00 22.44 16.69
N GLN A 220 -6.91 22.57 17.45
CA GLN A 220 -6.97 22.62 18.92
C GLN A 220 -7.49 23.97 19.41
#